data_8a2f46507dbc2e455b7a3826c8637a82
#
_entry.id   8a2f46507dbc2e455b7a3826c8637a82
#
_cell.length_a   1.000
_cell.length_b   1.000
_cell.length_c   1.000
_cell.angle_alpha   90.00
_cell.angle_beta   90.00
_cell.angle_gamma   90.00
#
_symmetry.space_group_name_H-M   'P 1'
#
loop_
_entity.id
_entity.type
_entity.pdbx_description
1 polymer ?
#
loop_
_entity_poly.entity_id
_entity_poly.type
_entity_poly.pdbx_seq_one_letter_code
_entity_poly.pdbx_strand_id
1 'polypeptide(L)'
;MNINPFANVSLQDYLEIVQIVDSTFPIGSFNHSFGMENYLREDTVTDDKGYEEWQEAYLASQFKYGEGLVIKLVYDAMATDNLEQVWHYDKVLTVSTQARETRQGTKMIAKQMLRLIQRLHAIPVLDDYQSKIRKGEVFGNPAIVFALYVFNKGLGCSEAIALYGYSVISTMVQNAVRAIPLGQFAGQEIVLRSFSQLEKMTQEIQELDASHLGANTPGLELAQMKHETQVFRLFMS
;
A
#
# COMPACT_ATOMS: atom_id res chain seq x y z
N MET A 1 -12.34 25.11 12.52
CA MET A 1 -10.89 25.32 12.79
C MET A 1 -10.13 24.64 11.66
N ASN A 2 -9.30 25.38 10.91
CA ASN A 2 -8.37 24.73 9.96
C ASN A 2 -7.28 24.04 10.80
N ILE A 3 -7.46 22.76 11.04
CA ILE A 3 -6.39 21.93 11.63
C ILE A 3 -5.36 21.75 10.52
N ASN A 4 -4.16 22.29 10.72
CA ASN A 4 -3.06 22.02 9.81
C ASN A 4 -2.62 20.56 10.03
N PRO A 5 -2.88 19.63 9.11
CA PRO A 5 -2.57 18.22 9.29
C PRO A 5 -1.05 17.94 9.40
N PHE A 6 -0.21 18.91 9.03
CA PHE A 6 1.26 18.83 9.08
C PHE A 6 1.87 19.70 10.19
N ALA A 7 1.08 20.12 11.19
CA ALA A 7 1.54 21.05 12.23
C ALA A 7 2.76 20.54 13.03
N ASN A 8 2.94 19.22 13.11
CA ASN A 8 4.01 18.57 13.87
C ASN A 8 5.18 18.08 12.99
N VAL A 9 5.12 18.31 11.67
CA VAL A 9 6.13 17.84 10.71
C VAL A 9 6.90 19.03 10.17
N SER A 10 8.23 19.00 10.23
CA SER A 10 9.04 20.04 9.61
C SER A 10 8.88 20.04 8.08
N LEU A 11 9.14 21.17 7.41
CA LEU A 11 9.10 21.22 5.94
C LEU A 11 10.07 20.21 5.31
N GLN A 12 11.23 20.02 5.92
CA GLN A 12 12.19 19.03 5.44
C GLN A 12 11.63 17.61 5.57
N ASP A 13 11.10 17.23 6.74
CA ASP A 13 10.51 15.90 6.94
C ASP A 13 9.33 15.66 6.00
N TYR A 14 8.51 16.70 5.76
CA TYR A 14 7.43 16.62 4.78
C TYR A 14 7.93 16.30 3.37
N LEU A 15 8.99 16.99 2.91
CA LEU A 15 9.59 16.73 1.60
C LEU A 15 10.22 15.33 1.51
N GLU A 16 10.83 14.86 2.59
CA GLU A 16 11.37 13.49 2.69
C GLU A 16 10.25 12.44 2.62
N ILE A 17 9.09 12.69 3.24
CA ILE A 17 7.91 11.82 3.15
C ILE A 17 7.36 11.83 1.72
N VAL A 18 7.22 13.01 1.10
CA VAL A 18 6.76 13.15 -0.29
C VAL A 18 7.67 12.37 -1.25
N GLN A 19 9.01 12.41 -1.04
CA GLN A 19 9.94 11.63 -1.85
C GLN A 19 9.65 10.12 -1.80
N ILE A 20 9.25 9.58 -0.64
CA ILE A 20 9.01 8.14 -0.47
C ILE A 20 7.69 7.71 -1.09
N VAL A 21 6.66 8.57 -1.09
CA VAL A 21 5.36 8.26 -1.70
C VAL A 21 5.31 8.60 -3.20
N ASP A 22 6.34 9.26 -3.71
CA ASP A 22 6.43 9.57 -5.14
C ASP A 22 6.54 8.30 -5.97
N SER A 23 5.81 8.28 -7.09
CA SER A 23 5.78 7.13 -7.99
C SER A 23 7.13 6.77 -8.60
N THR A 24 8.09 7.68 -8.59
CA THR A 24 9.47 7.45 -9.06
C THR A 24 10.38 6.85 -7.98
N PHE A 25 9.92 6.74 -6.72
CA PHE A 25 10.72 6.11 -5.67
C PHE A 25 10.93 4.61 -5.99
N PRO A 26 12.18 4.14 -6.13
CA PRO A 26 12.48 2.91 -6.87
C PRO A 26 12.29 1.64 -6.02
N ILE A 27 11.08 1.42 -5.50
CA ILE A 27 10.71 0.22 -4.71
C ILE A 27 10.23 -0.95 -5.55
N GLY A 28 9.94 -0.74 -6.84
CA GLY A 28 9.53 -1.78 -7.78
C GLY A 28 8.01 -2.04 -7.84
N SER A 29 7.18 -1.20 -7.21
CA SER A 29 5.71 -1.34 -7.21
C SER A 29 5.09 -1.34 -8.60
N PHE A 30 5.67 -0.62 -9.57
CA PHE A 30 5.24 -0.60 -10.97
C PHE A 30 5.29 -1.95 -11.71
N ASN A 31 5.98 -2.93 -11.15
CA ASN A 31 6.08 -4.25 -11.75
C ASN A 31 4.92 -5.17 -11.35
N HIS A 32 3.99 -4.71 -10.53
CA HIS A 32 2.94 -5.51 -9.95
C HIS A 32 1.57 -4.92 -10.27
N SER A 33 0.67 -5.75 -10.82
CA SER A 33 -0.72 -5.37 -11.09
C SER A 33 -1.66 -5.65 -9.92
N PHE A 34 -1.22 -6.51 -8.99
CA PHE A 34 -2.01 -6.99 -7.85
C PHE A 34 -3.39 -7.52 -8.24
N GLY A 35 -3.45 -8.24 -9.37
CA GLY A 35 -4.66 -8.89 -9.87
C GLY A 35 -5.38 -8.13 -10.99
N MET A 36 -5.07 -6.85 -11.25
CA MET A 36 -5.68 -6.06 -12.32
C MET A 36 -5.51 -6.73 -13.69
N GLU A 37 -4.32 -7.25 -14.00
CA GLU A 37 -4.04 -7.85 -15.31
C GLU A 37 -4.98 -9.01 -15.66
N ASN A 38 -5.47 -9.76 -14.66
CA ASN A 38 -6.43 -10.81 -14.92
C ASN A 38 -7.80 -10.28 -15.37
N TYR A 39 -8.27 -9.18 -14.78
CA TYR A 39 -9.51 -8.52 -15.19
C TYR A 39 -9.42 -7.93 -16.61
N LEU A 40 -8.23 -7.41 -16.98
CA LEU A 40 -7.97 -6.95 -18.36
C LEU A 40 -8.02 -8.11 -19.36
N ARG A 41 -7.45 -9.26 -19.02
CA ARG A 41 -7.42 -10.43 -19.91
C ARG A 41 -8.78 -11.12 -20.06
N GLU A 42 -9.63 -11.03 -19.07
CA GLU A 42 -11.00 -11.56 -19.09
C GLU A 42 -11.98 -10.55 -19.71
N ASP A 43 -11.48 -9.45 -20.31
CA ASP A 43 -12.28 -8.36 -20.88
C ASP A 43 -13.33 -7.79 -19.90
N THR A 44 -13.09 -7.90 -18.59
CA THR A 44 -13.95 -7.36 -17.54
C THR A 44 -13.68 -5.86 -17.33
N VAL A 45 -12.43 -5.43 -17.53
CA VAL A 45 -11.99 -4.04 -17.51
C VAL A 45 -11.40 -3.72 -18.88
N THR A 46 -12.10 -2.91 -19.67
CA THR A 46 -11.74 -2.63 -21.07
C THR A 46 -11.51 -1.15 -21.36
N ASP A 47 -11.94 -0.28 -20.44
CA ASP A 47 -11.91 1.17 -20.61
C ASP A 47 -11.62 1.89 -19.29
N ASP A 48 -11.60 3.21 -19.32
CA ASP A 48 -11.33 4.09 -18.18
C ASP A 48 -12.39 3.94 -17.08
N LYS A 49 -13.67 3.83 -17.45
CA LYS A 49 -14.78 3.68 -16.49
C LYS A 49 -14.69 2.33 -15.77
N GLY A 50 -14.51 1.24 -16.50
CA GLY A 50 -14.35 -0.10 -15.92
C GLY A 50 -13.14 -0.17 -15.00
N TYR A 51 -12.05 0.51 -15.36
CA TYR A 51 -10.89 0.63 -14.50
C TYR A 51 -11.19 1.41 -13.21
N GLU A 52 -11.86 2.55 -13.30
CA GLU A 52 -12.24 3.36 -12.13
C GLU A 52 -13.11 2.56 -11.16
N GLU A 53 -14.14 1.87 -11.66
CA GLU A 53 -15.01 0.98 -10.85
C GLU A 53 -14.18 -0.14 -10.18
N TRP A 54 -13.24 -0.75 -10.88
CA TRP A 54 -12.35 -1.77 -10.33
C TRP A 54 -11.43 -1.20 -9.24
N GLN A 55 -10.83 -0.01 -9.47
CA GLN A 55 -9.98 0.66 -8.50
C GLN A 55 -10.77 1.03 -7.23
N GLU A 56 -11.99 1.54 -7.37
CA GLU A 56 -12.87 1.85 -6.24
C GLU A 56 -13.16 0.61 -5.39
N ALA A 57 -13.45 -0.52 -6.03
CA ALA A 57 -13.69 -1.80 -5.35
C ALA A 57 -12.41 -2.30 -4.64
N TYR A 58 -11.24 -2.17 -5.28
CA TYR A 58 -9.95 -2.50 -4.67
C TYR A 58 -9.70 -1.67 -3.41
N LEU A 59 -9.90 -0.37 -3.48
CA LEU A 59 -9.70 0.54 -2.35
C LEU A 59 -10.66 0.22 -1.19
N ALA A 60 -11.94 0.02 -1.50
CA ALA A 60 -12.98 -0.26 -0.50
C ALA A 60 -12.84 -1.65 0.18
N SER A 61 -12.03 -2.53 -0.37
CA SER A 61 -11.83 -3.90 0.14
C SER A 61 -10.36 -4.18 0.50
N GLN A 62 -9.54 -4.51 -0.49
CA GLN A 62 -8.16 -4.95 -0.31
C GLN A 62 -7.31 -3.91 0.43
N PHE A 63 -7.35 -2.64 0.02
CA PHE A 63 -6.60 -1.58 0.67
C PHE A 63 -7.14 -1.29 2.07
N LYS A 64 -8.46 -1.12 2.21
CA LYS A 64 -9.11 -0.76 3.47
C LYS A 64 -8.79 -1.75 4.59
N TYR A 65 -8.98 -3.05 4.33
CA TYR A 65 -8.78 -4.11 5.34
C TYR A 65 -7.37 -4.70 5.35
N GLY A 66 -6.52 -4.27 4.45
CA GLY A 66 -5.12 -4.67 4.34
C GLY A 66 -4.17 -3.53 4.74
N GLU A 67 -3.60 -2.87 3.75
CA GLU A 67 -2.53 -1.90 3.94
C GLU A 67 -2.98 -0.64 4.68
N GLY A 68 -4.17 -0.12 4.41
CA GLY A 68 -4.73 1.04 5.12
C GLY A 68 -4.92 0.74 6.61
N LEU A 69 -5.56 -0.39 6.93
CA LEU A 69 -5.80 -0.77 8.32
C LEU A 69 -4.49 -1.09 9.06
N VAL A 70 -3.54 -1.79 8.41
CA VAL A 70 -2.28 -2.09 9.10
C VAL A 70 -1.49 -0.83 9.46
N ILE A 71 -1.55 0.24 8.65
CA ILE A 71 -0.94 1.54 9.00
C ILE A 71 -1.53 2.04 10.32
N LYS A 72 -2.87 2.09 10.44
CA LYS A 72 -3.56 2.49 11.68
C LYS A 72 -3.12 1.65 12.87
N LEU A 73 -3.11 0.34 12.72
CA LEU A 73 -2.75 -0.59 13.80
C LEU A 73 -1.28 -0.47 14.21
N VAL A 74 -0.38 -0.15 13.28
CA VAL A 74 1.02 0.18 13.60
C VAL A 74 1.09 1.46 14.44
N TYR A 75 0.32 2.50 14.09
CA TYR A 75 0.26 3.73 14.89
C TYR A 75 -0.23 3.47 16.30
N ASP A 76 -1.29 2.68 16.49
CA ASP A 76 -1.80 2.31 17.81
C ASP A 76 -0.75 1.56 18.64
N ALA A 77 -0.05 0.62 18.01
CA ALA A 77 1.00 -0.16 18.66
C ALA A 77 2.21 0.70 19.04
N MET A 78 2.63 1.60 18.14
CA MET A 78 3.73 2.53 18.41
C MET A 78 3.41 3.54 19.49
N ALA A 79 2.17 4.02 19.58
CA ALA A 79 1.71 4.94 20.63
C ALA A 79 1.78 4.30 22.04
N THR A 80 1.77 2.98 22.13
CA THR A 80 1.86 2.21 23.37
C THR A 80 3.20 1.49 23.56
N ASP A 81 4.20 1.79 22.70
CA ASP A 81 5.52 1.14 22.65
C ASP A 81 5.45 -0.40 22.57
N ASN A 82 4.46 -0.91 21.83
CA ASN A 82 4.20 -2.35 21.67
C ASN A 82 4.63 -2.87 20.30
N LEU A 83 5.94 -2.96 20.06
CA LEU A 83 6.49 -3.45 18.79
C LEU A 83 6.13 -4.91 18.49
N GLU A 84 5.94 -5.76 19.49
CA GLU A 84 5.52 -7.15 19.26
C GLU A 84 4.17 -7.23 18.55
N GLN A 85 3.27 -6.25 18.80
CA GLN A 85 2.00 -6.17 18.09
C GLN A 85 2.21 -5.80 16.60
N VAL A 86 3.17 -4.94 16.28
CA VAL A 86 3.53 -4.63 14.88
C VAL A 86 4.00 -5.90 14.16
N TRP A 87 4.86 -6.70 14.82
CA TRP A 87 5.37 -7.96 14.26
C TRP A 87 4.27 -9.00 14.09
N HIS A 88 3.28 -8.99 14.96
CA HIS A 88 2.09 -9.82 14.82
C HIS A 88 1.26 -9.43 13.60
N TYR A 89 1.02 -8.13 13.37
CA TYR A 89 0.26 -7.64 12.22
C TYR A 89 0.95 -7.95 10.88
N ASP A 90 2.28 -7.91 10.83
CA ASP A 90 3.04 -8.35 9.63
C ASP A 90 2.71 -9.81 9.28
N LYS A 91 2.70 -10.68 10.29
CA LYS A 91 2.37 -12.10 10.10
C LYS A 91 0.92 -12.29 9.63
N VAL A 92 -0.03 -11.65 10.31
CA VAL A 92 -1.46 -11.75 9.96
C VAL A 92 -1.66 -11.31 8.51
N LEU A 93 -1.21 -10.12 8.13
CA LEU A 93 -1.41 -9.60 6.78
C LEU A 93 -0.75 -10.46 5.70
N THR A 94 0.45 -10.98 6.00
CA THR A 94 1.15 -11.84 5.05
C THR A 94 0.46 -13.19 4.85
N VAL A 95 -0.04 -13.84 5.92
CA VAL A 95 -0.70 -15.14 5.79
C VAL A 95 -2.12 -15.03 5.25
N SER A 96 -2.78 -13.88 5.41
CA SER A 96 -4.09 -13.61 4.81
C SER A 96 -4.03 -13.44 3.30
N THR A 97 -2.88 -13.06 2.74
CA THR A 97 -2.70 -12.96 1.28
C THR A 97 -2.56 -14.34 0.66
N GLN A 98 -3.57 -14.82 -0.07
CA GLN A 98 -3.61 -16.20 -0.58
C GLN A 98 -2.68 -16.42 -1.79
N ALA A 99 -2.62 -15.48 -2.73
CA ALA A 99 -1.79 -15.58 -3.93
C ALA A 99 -0.29 -15.52 -3.58
N ARG A 100 0.47 -16.53 -4.03
CA ARG A 100 1.91 -16.66 -3.75
C ARG A 100 2.72 -15.51 -4.38
N GLU A 101 2.42 -15.16 -5.63
CA GLU A 101 3.13 -14.10 -6.34
C GLU A 101 2.91 -12.75 -5.69
N THR A 102 1.68 -12.45 -5.27
CA THR A 102 1.35 -11.23 -4.51
C THR A 102 2.13 -11.16 -3.20
N ARG A 103 2.16 -12.27 -2.41
CA ARG A 103 2.97 -12.31 -1.18
C ARG A 103 4.46 -12.09 -1.43
N GLN A 104 5.00 -12.68 -2.51
CA GLN A 104 6.41 -12.51 -2.84
C GLN A 104 6.71 -11.09 -3.32
N GLY A 105 5.86 -10.52 -4.17
CA GLY A 105 5.97 -9.14 -4.64
C GLY A 105 5.94 -8.15 -3.48
N THR A 106 4.99 -8.28 -2.56
CA THR A 106 4.90 -7.45 -1.35
C THR A 106 6.19 -7.51 -0.52
N LYS A 107 6.73 -8.72 -0.26
CA LYS A 107 8.01 -8.88 0.47
C LYS A 107 9.20 -8.24 -0.26
N MET A 108 9.23 -8.34 -1.59
CA MET A 108 10.29 -7.72 -2.40
C MET A 108 10.22 -6.20 -2.35
N ILE A 109 9.02 -5.63 -2.47
CA ILE A 109 8.79 -4.19 -2.35
C ILE A 109 9.20 -3.70 -0.95
N ALA A 110 8.77 -4.39 0.11
CA ALA A 110 9.15 -4.05 1.49
C ALA A 110 10.67 -4.06 1.71
N LYS A 111 11.35 -5.10 1.22
CA LYS A 111 12.80 -5.22 1.31
C LYS A 111 13.51 -4.08 0.60
N GLN A 112 13.05 -3.71 -0.59
CA GLN A 112 13.63 -2.63 -1.36
C GLN A 112 13.37 -1.28 -0.69
N MET A 113 12.16 -1.05 -0.20
CA MET A 113 11.78 0.16 0.52
C MET A 113 12.62 0.34 1.80
N LEU A 114 12.75 -0.71 2.63
CA LEU A 114 13.62 -0.72 3.81
C LEU A 114 15.05 -0.33 3.44
N ARG A 115 15.63 -0.99 2.44
CA ARG A 115 17.00 -0.73 1.99
C ARG A 115 17.20 0.72 1.57
N LEU A 116 16.25 1.30 0.85
CA LEU A 116 16.34 2.68 0.38
C LEU A 116 16.20 3.67 1.54
N ILE A 117 15.19 3.48 2.40
CA ILE A 117 14.98 4.37 3.55
C ILE A 117 16.16 4.33 4.49
N GLN A 118 16.70 3.14 4.84
CA GLN A 118 17.87 3.02 5.71
C GLN A 118 19.16 3.62 5.13
N ARG A 119 19.24 3.72 3.80
CA ARG A 119 20.37 4.42 3.15
C ARG A 119 20.26 5.93 3.27
N LEU A 120 19.05 6.45 3.38
CA LEU A 120 18.75 7.89 3.44
C LEU A 120 18.63 8.38 4.88
N HIS A 121 18.12 7.53 5.78
CA HIS A 121 17.73 7.89 7.14
C HIS A 121 18.14 6.81 8.14
N ALA A 122 18.61 7.24 9.32
CA ALA A 122 18.91 6.36 10.45
C ALA A 122 17.68 6.29 11.38
N ILE A 123 16.90 5.20 11.29
CA ILE A 123 15.68 4.99 12.10
C ILE A 123 15.78 3.61 12.79
N PRO A 124 16.07 3.56 14.11
CA PRO A 124 16.38 2.30 14.80
C PRO A 124 15.32 1.22 14.68
N VAL A 125 14.01 1.57 14.71
CA VAL A 125 12.93 0.59 14.58
C VAL A 125 12.91 -0.11 13.22
N LEU A 126 13.37 0.56 12.15
CA LEU A 126 13.51 -0.06 10.83
C LEU A 126 14.69 -1.03 10.78
N ASP A 127 15.75 -0.78 11.53
CA ASP A 127 16.89 -1.71 11.66
C ASP A 127 16.47 -2.98 12.42
N ASP A 128 15.67 -2.83 13.48
CA ASP A 128 15.08 -3.97 14.19
C ASP A 128 14.15 -4.78 13.30
N TYR A 129 13.24 -4.11 12.58
CA TYR A 129 12.34 -4.79 11.64
C TYR A 129 13.12 -5.57 10.56
N GLN A 130 14.17 -4.96 9.99
CA GLN A 130 15.02 -5.64 9.03
C GLN A 130 15.73 -6.86 9.65
N SER A 131 16.22 -6.74 10.89
CA SER A 131 16.82 -7.85 11.62
C SER A 131 15.86 -9.01 11.79
N LYS A 132 14.60 -8.74 12.19
CA LYS A 132 13.55 -9.75 12.34
C LYS A 132 13.18 -10.41 11.00
N ILE A 133 13.13 -9.65 9.90
CA ILE A 133 12.92 -10.22 8.56
C ILE A 133 14.05 -11.17 8.19
N ARG A 134 15.31 -10.79 8.45
CA ARG A 134 16.48 -11.65 8.16
C ARG A 134 16.50 -12.94 8.97
N LYS A 135 16.00 -12.90 10.20
CA LYS A 135 15.86 -14.08 11.07
C LYS A 135 14.66 -14.96 10.72
N GLY A 136 13.77 -14.49 9.83
CA GLY A 136 12.53 -15.19 9.48
C GLY A 136 11.45 -15.10 10.56
N GLU A 137 11.56 -14.17 11.50
CA GLU A 137 10.58 -13.95 12.55
C GLU A 137 9.34 -13.21 12.03
N VAL A 138 9.51 -12.39 10.99
CA VAL A 138 8.48 -11.64 10.26
C VAL A 138 8.78 -11.68 8.76
N PHE A 139 7.86 -11.19 7.93
CA PHE A 139 7.93 -11.36 6.48
C PHE A 139 8.35 -10.11 5.70
N GLY A 140 7.93 -8.93 6.16
CA GLY A 140 8.13 -7.65 5.50
C GLY A 140 6.90 -7.22 4.68
N ASN A 141 6.35 -6.04 5.04
CA ASN A 141 5.25 -5.40 4.34
C ASN A 141 5.56 -3.91 4.12
N PRO A 142 5.37 -3.35 2.90
CA PRO A 142 5.72 -1.96 2.60
C PRO A 142 4.88 -0.95 3.38
N ALA A 143 3.61 -1.24 3.69
CA ALA A 143 2.77 -0.37 4.49
C ALA A 143 3.28 -0.26 5.94
N ILE A 144 3.81 -1.36 6.50
CA ILE A 144 4.44 -1.35 7.84
C ILE A 144 5.75 -0.56 7.80
N VAL A 145 6.59 -0.77 6.78
CA VAL A 145 7.83 0.04 6.61
C VAL A 145 7.50 1.52 6.56
N PHE A 146 6.51 1.89 5.75
CA PHE A 146 6.07 3.27 5.61
C PHE A 146 5.52 3.82 6.93
N ALA A 147 4.62 3.10 7.60
CA ALA A 147 4.02 3.53 8.86
C ALA A 147 5.07 3.77 9.95
N LEU A 148 6.03 2.85 10.12
CA LEU A 148 7.15 3.02 11.06
C LEU A 148 8.01 4.23 10.72
N TYR A 149 8.29 4.47 9.44
CA TYR A 149 9.05 5.63 8.99
C TYR A 149 8.34 6.94 9.32
N VAL A 150 7.08 7.10 8.87
CA VAL A 150 6.37 8.38 9.00
C VAL A 150 5.90 8.66 10.42
N PHE A 151 5.67 7.62 11.24
CA PHE A 151 5.45 7.76 12.68
C PHE A 151 6.64 8.43 13.37
N ASN A 152 7.87 7.97 13.04
CA ASN A 152 9.11 8.58 13.56
C ASN A 152 9.34 10.00 13.06
N LYS A 153 8.71 10.39 11.95
CA LYS A 153 8.73 11.78 11.42
C LYS A 153 7.63 12.66 12.03
N GLY A 154 6.77 12.11 12.88
CA GLY A 154 5.69 12.84 13.53
C GLY A 154 4.46 13.10 12.65
N LEU A 155 4.33 12.39 11.52
CA LEU A 155 3.13 12.47 10.69
C LEU A 155 1.93 11.87 11.43
N GLY A 156 0.74 12.46 11.25
CA GLY A 156 -0.51 11.93 11.82
C GLY A 156 -0.95 10.64 11.12
N CYS A 157 -1.72 9.80 11.83
CA CYS A 157 -2.19 8.51 11.31
C CYS A 157 -3.07 8.67 10.06
N SER A 158 -4.01 9.61 10.07
CA SER A 158 -4.89 9.86 8.92
C SER A 158 -4.11 10.31 7.69
N GLU A 159 -3.13 11.18 7.88
CA GLU A 159 -2.24 11.66 6.83
C GLU A 159 -1.36 10.53 6.28
N ALA A 160 -0.89 9.63 7.14
CA ALA A 160 -0.11 8.46 6.72
C ALA A 160 -0.95 7.51 5.85
N ILE A 161 -2.18 7.20 6.25
CA ILE A 161 -3.10 6.37 5.45
C ILE A 161 -3.38 7.04 4.11
N ALA A 162 -3.69 8.34 4.10
CA ALA A 162 -4.01 9.08 2.89
C ALA A 162 -2.81 9.16 1.92
N LEU A 163 -1.61 9.45 2.41
CA LEU A 163 -0.41 9.53 1.57
C LEU A 163 -0.01 8.16 1.01
N TYR A 164 -0.10 7.10 1.81
CA TYR A 164 0.17 5.76 1.31
C TYR A 164 -0.88 5.33 0.29
N GLY A 165 -2.16 5.60 0.55
CA GLY A 165 -3.26 5.36 -0.39
C GLY A 165 -3.08 6.12 -1.71
N TYR A 166 -2.65 7.37 -1.65
CA TYR A 166 -2.28 8.15 -2.84
C TYR A 166 -1.17 7.45 -3.65
N SER A 167 -0.12 6.97 -2.99
CA SER A 167 0.98 6.28 -3.67
C SER A 167 0.51 4.99 -4.36
N VAL A 168 -0.39 4.23 -3.72
CA VAL A 168 -1.02 3.04 -4.29
C VAL A 168 -1.87 3.42 -5.52
N ILE A 169 -2.77 4.39 -5.39
CA ILE A 169 -3.63 4.89 -6.48
C ILE A 169 -2.77 5.35 -7.67
N SER A 170 -1.77 6.19 -7.42
CA SER A 170 -0.88 6.71 -8.46
C SER A 170 -0.16 5.59 -9.21
N THR A 171 0.36 4.60 -8.49
CA THR A 171 1.02 3.43 -9.09
C THR A 171 0.04 2.61 -9.94
N MET A 172 -1.16 2.36 -9.44
CA MET A 172 -2.19 1.56 -10.13
C MET A 172 -2.67 2.26 -11.40
N VAL A 173 -2.91 3.57 -11.34
CA VAL A 173 -3.29 4.37 -12.53
C VAL A 173 -2.20 4.34 -13.58
N GLN A 174 -0.93 4.50 -13.19
CA GLN A 174 0.19 4.42 -14.13
C GLN A 174 0.31 3.03 -14.76
N ASN A 175 0.04 1.97 -14.00
CA ASN A 175 -0.02 0.61 -14.53
C ASN A 175 -1.19 0.44 -15.50
N ALA A 176 -2.36 1.00 -15.21
CA ALA A 176 -3.52 0.99 -16.12
C ALA A 176 -3.23 1.73 -17.43
N VAL A 177 -2.60 2.91 -17.38
CA VAL A 177 -2.17 3.66 -18.58
C VAL A 177 -1.27 2.84 -19.51
N ARG A 178 -0.50 1.90 -18.96
CA ARG A 178 0.36 1.00 -19.74
C ARG A 178 -0.38 -0.22 -20.29
N ALA A 179 -1.46 -0.63 -19.66
CA ALA A 179 -2.14 -1.90 -19.91
C ALA A 179 -3.43 -1.76 -20.74
N ILE A 180 -4.10 -0.61 -20.66
CA ILE A 180 -5.32 -0.31 -21.42
C ILE A 180 -5.15 1.00 -22.19
N PRO A 181 -6.02 1.30 -23.16
CA PRO A 181 -5.97 2.55 -23.93
C PRO A 181 -6.42 3.77 -23.08
N LEU A 182 -5.92 3.86 -21.85
CA LEU A 182 -6.15 4.97 -20.95
C LEU A 182 -5.10 6.07 -21.20
N GLY A 183 -5.55 7.26 -21.60
CA GLY A 183 -4.65 8.40 -21.79
C GLY A 183 -4.10 8.94 -20.49
N GLN A 184 -2.91 9.55 -20.51
CA GLN A 184 -2.27 10.16 -19.34
C GLN A 184 -3.18 11.20 -18.63
N PHE A 185 -3.90 12.02 -19.41
CA PHE A 185 -4.82 13.01 -18.84
C PHE A 185 -6.00 12.34 -18.10
N ALA A 186 -6.64 11.34 -18.73
CA ALA A 186 -7.71 10.59 -18.08
C ALA A 186 -7.21 9.88 -16.80
N GLY A 187 -5.98 9.34 -16.82
CA GLY A 187 -5.36 8.78 -15.63
C GLY A 187 -5.25 9.79 -14.48
N GLN A 188 -4.83 11.04 -14.75
CA GLN A 188 -4.75 12.08 -13.72
C GLN A 188 -6.13 12.52 -13.20
N GLU A 189 -7.14 12.52 -14.06
CA GLU A 189 -8.52 12.79 -13.65
C GLU A 189 -9.04 11.69 -12.71
N ILE A 190 -8.73 10.41 -12.98
CA ILE A 190 -9.09 9.30 -12.08
C ILE A 190 -8.39 9.46 -10.73
N VAL A 191 -7.09 9.78 -10.70
CA VAL A 191 -6.38 10.07 -9.44
C VAL A 191 -7.09 11.17 -8.65
N LEU A 192 -7.46 12.28 -9.29
CA LEU A 192 -8.14 13.39 -8.64
C LEU A 192 -9.52 12.97 -8.07
N ARG A 193 -10.31 12.22 -8.85
CA ARG A 193 -11.63 11.74 -8.41
C ARG A 193 -11.54 10.77 -7.23
N SER A 194 -10.47 9.99 -7.15
CA SER A 194 -10.24 9.02 -6.06
C SER A 194 -10.01 9.69 -4.69
N PHE A 195 -9.68 10.98 -4.62
CA PHE A 195 -9.36 11.64 -3.36
C PHE A 195 -10.54 11.69 -2.38
N SER A 196 -11.75 11.90 -2.86
CA SER A 196 -12.94 11.90 -1.99
C SER A 196 -13.22 10.52 -1.39
N GLN A 197 -13.03 9.46 -2.17
CA GLN A 197 -13.13 8.09 -1.68
C GLN A 197 -12.03 7.80 -0.66
N LEU A 198 -10.79 8.21 -0.94
CA LEU A 198 -9.64 8.00 -0.04
C LEU A 198 -9.84 8.73 1.29
N GLU A 199 -10.35 9.96 1.28
CA GLU A 199 -10.68 10.71 2.49
C GLU A 199 -11.72 9.98 3.34
N LYS A 200 -12.85 9.58 2.73
CA LYS A 200 -13.91 8.81 3.41
C LYS A 200 -13.37 7.50 3.99
N MET A 201 -12.62 6.76 3.20
CA MET A 201 -12.03 5.49 3.62
C MET A 201 -11.04 5.66 4.76
N THR A 202 -10.24 6.74 4.76
CA THR A 202 -9.32 7.06 5.87
C THR A 202 -10.11 7.26 7.18
N GLN A 203 -11.25 7.93 7.13
CA GLN A 203 -12.14 8.09 8.29
C GLN A 203 -12.71 6.74 8.74
N GLU A 204 -13.19 5.92 7.81
CA GLU A 204 -13.74 4.60 8.12
C GLU A 204 -12.67 3.67 8.74
N ILE A 205 -11.42 3.73 8.28
CA ILE A 205 -10.31 2.92 8.84
C ILE A 205 -10.03 3.28 10.29
N GLN A 206 -10.20 4.54 10.71
CA GLN A 206 -9.98 4.95 12.10
C GLN A 206 -10.92 4.24 13.08
N GLU A 207 -12.11 3.81 12.63
CA GLU A 207 -13.11 3.10 13.44
C GLU A 207 -12.91 1.57 13.45
N LEU A 208 -11.99 1.03 12.64
CA LEU A 208 -11.73 -0.40 12.57
C LEU A 208 -10.72 -0.85 13.63
N ASP A 209 -10.88 -2.09 14.06
CA ASP A 209 -9.95 -2.79 14.94
C ASP A 209 -9.21 -3.94 14.22
N ALA A 210 -8.30 -4.59 14.95
CA ALA A 210 -7.46 -5.64 14.40
C ALA A 210 -8.22 -6.89 13.91
N SER A 211 -9.47 -7.10 14.31
CA SER A 211 -10.28 -8.25 13.87
C SER A 211 -10.63 -8.18 12.38
N HIS A 212 -10.57 -6.98 11.79
CA HIS A 212 -10.82 -6.74 10.38
C HIS A 212 -9.57 -6.90 9.49
N LEU A 213 -8.37 -7.01 10.10
CA LEU A 213 -7.11 -7.06 9.34
C LEU A 213 -7.04 -8.33 8.49
N GLY A 214 -6.80 -8.15 7.19
CA GLY A 214 -6.68 -9.25 6.25
C GLY A 214 -8.03 -9.86 5.85
N ALA A 215 -9.14 -9.11 6.02
CA ALA A 215 -10.43 -9.55 5.51
C ALA A 215 -10.36 -9.84 4.00
N ASN A 216 -10.86 -11.00 3.61
CA ASN A 216 -10.70 -11.54 2.28
C ASN A 216 -11.54 -10.80 1.23
N THR A 217 -10.96 -10.69 0.03
CA THR A 217 -11.63 -10.20 -1.18
C THR A 217 -11.60 -11.30 -2.23
N PRO A 218 -12.51 -12.30 -2.18
CA PRO A 218 -12.39 -13.54 -2.94
C PRO A 218 -12.23 -13.37 -4.45
N GLY A 219 -12.92 -12.39 -5.07
CA GLY A 219 -12.80 -12.11 -6.50
C GLY A 219 -11.40 -11.64 -6.89
N LEU A 220 -10.82 -10.73 -6.11
CA LEU A 220 -9.48 -10.22 -6.33
C LEU A 220 -8.41 -11.30 -6.06
N GLU A 221 -8.56 -12.07 -4.98
CA GLU A 221 -7.64 -13.17 -4.66
C GLU A 221 -7.62 -14.24 -5.76
N LEU A 222 -8.77 -14.59 -6.32
CA LEU A 222 -8.86 -15.50 -7.46
C LEU A 222 -8.15 -14.92 -8.69
N ALA A 223 -8.31 -13.62 -8.97
CA ALA A 223 -7.62 -12.95 -10.07
C ALA A 223 -6.10 -12.98 -9.87
N GLN A 224 -5.63 -12.73 -8.65
CA GLN A 224 -4.21 -12.81 -8.30
C GLN A 224 -3.67 -14.24 -8.44
N MET A 225 -4.42 -15.27 -8.02
CA MET A 225 -4.02 -16.68 -8.19
C MET A 225 -4.01 -17.10 -9.66
N LYS A 226 -5.01 -16.70 -10.46
CA LYS A 226 -5.06 -16.97 -11.92
C LYS A 226 -3.87 -16.36 -12.64
N HIS A 227 -3.38 -15.21 -12.18
CA HIS A 227 -2.19 -14.56 -12.73
C HIS A 227 -0.96 -15.49 -12.69
N GLU A 228 -0.82 -16.34 -11.67
CA GLU A 228 0.33 -17.27 -11.52
C GLU A 228 0.48 -18.25 -12.70
N THR A 229 -0.58 -18.53 -13.43
CA THR A 229 -0.61 -19.48 -14.55
C THR A 229 -0.68 -18.80 -15.92
N GLN A 230 -0.67 -17.49 -15.99
CA GLN A 230 -0.72 -16.76 -17.25
C GLN A 230 0.58 -16.92 -18.05
N VAL A 231 0.46 -17.22 -19.34
CA VAL A 231 1.60 -17.44 -20.26
C VAL A 231 2.23 -16.10 -20.70
N PHE A 232 1.40 -15.13 -21.02
CA PHE A 232 1.84 -13.78 -21.39
C PHE A 232 1.48 -12.82 -20.26
N ARG A 233 2.48 -12.08 -19.75
CA ARG A 233 2.32 -11.17 -18.63
C ARG A 233 2.98 -9.84 -18.93
N LEU A 234 2.28 -8.77 -18.60
CA LEU A 234 2.83 -7.42 -18.58
C LEU A 234 3.45 -7.10 -17.22
N PHE A 235 2.93 -7.73 -16.15
CA PHE A 235 3.33 -7.52 -14.76
C PHE A 235 3.87 -8.82 -14.13
N MET A 236 4.54 -8.68 -12.98
CA MET A 236 5.13 -9.80 -12.23
C MET A 236 4.14 -10.50 -11.30
N SER A 237 3.07 -9.76 -10.87
CA SER A 237 1.95 -10.31 -10.08
C SER A 237 0.68 -9.48 -10.27
#